data_983d0552728f11fb149636012ea57aed
#
_entry.id   983d0552728f11fb149636012ea57aed
#
_cell.length_a   1.000
_cell.length_b   1.000
_cell.length_c   1.000
_cell.angle_alpha   90.00
_cell.angle_beta   90.00
_cell.angle_gamma   90.00
#
_symmetry.space_group_name_H-M   'P 1'
#
loop_
_entity.id
_entity.type
_entity.pdbx_description
1 polymer ?
#
loop_
_entity_poly.entity_id
_entity_poly.type
_entity_poly.pdbx_seq_one_letter_code
_entity_poly.pdbx_strand_id
1 'polypeptide(L)'
;LPRAKLYSNWQVQTNNSATLETLASREFNPHSTVIINSQIEPSTAAPDQVAGSVSIIEYKPKEIKLIANATSEAVLMLNDHWSPHWNVSVDGQSAKLLRCNSVMRGVQLKPGEHHIVFRFQPPATWLYVSLTSILSGFGLLGFIVFENRKKNTD
;
A
#
# COMPACT_ATOMS: atom_id res chain seq x y z
N LEU A 1 -16.47 -5.27 -8.98
CA LEU A 1 -16.26 -4.20 -7.99
C LEU A 1 -15.63 -2.99 -8.66
N PRO A 2 -16.00 -1.75 -8.27
CA PRO A 2 -15.34 -0.55 -8.76
C PRO A 2 -13.87 -0.51 -8.28
N ARG A 3 -13.04 0.30 -8.96
CA ARG A 3 -11.62 0.40 -8.62
C ARG A 3 -11.37 1.00 -7.24
N ALA A 4 -12.20 1.95 -6.83
CA ALA A 4 -12.18 2.51 -5.48
C ALA A 4 -13.60 2.45 -4.90
N LYS A 5 -13.73 2.08 -3.63
CA LYS A 5 -15.00 1.99 -2.94
C LYS A 5 -14.84 2.27 -1.46
N LEU A 6 -15.83 2.95 -0.87
CA LEU A 6 -15.99 3.11 0.58
C LEU A 6 -16.84 1.97 1.14
N TYR A 7 -16.45 1.44 2.28
CA TYR A 7 -17.18 0.45 3.06
C TYR A 7 -17.44 0.99 4.45
N SER A 8 -18.67 1.01 4.86
CA SER A 8 -19.10 1.29 6.24
C SER A 8 -19.01 0.05 7.13
N ASN A 9 -18.99 -1.13 6.54
CA ASN A 9 -18.90 -2.39 7.26
C ASN A 9 -17.63 -3.16 6.88
N TRP A 10 -16.88 -3.60 7.91
CA TRP A 10 -15.68 -4.41 7.73
C TRP A 10 -15.53 -5.45 8.83
N GLN A 11 -14.83 -6.53 8.49
CA GLN A 11 -14.45 -7.60 9.40
C GLN A 11 -12.93 -7.60 9.57
N VAL A 12 -12.46 -7.80 10.79
CA VAL A 12 -11.03 -7.92 11.07
C VAL A 12 -10.65 -9.39 11.11
N GLN A 13 -9.78 -9.81 10.18
CA GLN A 13 -9.22 -11.16 10.14
C GLN A 13 -7.73 -11.09 9.85
N THR A 14 -6.89 -11.45 10.82
CA THR A 14 -5.43 -11.42 10.69
C THR A 14 -4.85 -12.70 10.09
N ASN A 15 -5.62 -13.79 10.04
CA ASN A 15 -5.22 -15.06 9.44
C ASN A 15 -5.57 -15.10 7.95
N ASN A 16 -4.56 -15.25 7.10
CA ASN A 16 -4.75 -15.29 5.64
C ASN A 16 -5.62 -16.48 5.18
N SER A 17 -5.48 -17.68 5.78
CA SER A 17 -6.27 -18.85 5.39
C SER A 17 -7.75 -18.63 5.70
N ALA A 18 -8.05 -18.15 6.91
CA ALA A 18 -9.42 -17.82 7.30
C ALA A 18 -10.02 -16.71 6.42
N THR A 19 -9.22 -15.71 6.04
CA THR A 19 -9.64 -14.67 5.10
C THR A 19 -10.04 -15.25 3.74
N LEU A 20 -9.23 -16.16 3.19
CA LEU A 20 -9.52 -16.78 1.90
C LEU A 20 -10.76 -17.69 1.97
N GLU A 21 -10.95 -18.45 3.05
CA GLU A 21 -12.15 -19.23 3.28
C GLU A 21 -13.40 -18.36 3.34
N THR A 22 -13.34 -17.25 4.08
CA THR A 22 -14.46 -16.31 4.15
C THR A 22 -14.76 -15.69 2.78
N LEU A 23 -13.74 -15.26 2.03
CA LEU A 23 -13.90 -14.69 0.68
C LEU A 23 -14.49 -15.70 -0.32
N ALA A 24 -14.20 -17.00 -0.14
CA ALA A 24 -14.76 -18.08 -0.97
C ALA A 24 -16.16 -18.52 -0.53
N SER A 25 -16.63 -18.11 0.64
CA SER A 25 -17.96 -18.44 1.15
C SER A 25 -19.04 -17.77 0.34
N ARG A 26 -20.15 -18.48 0.12
CA ARG A 26 -21.35 -17.92 -0.53
C ARG A 26 -22.09 -16.89 0.34
N GLU A 27 -21.81 -16.87 1.63
CA GLU A 27 -22.40 -15.92 2.58
C GLU A 27 -21.68 -14.57 2.58
N PHE A 28 -20.44 -14.52 2.08
CA PHE A 28 -19.67 -13.28 2.01
C PHE A 28 -20.13 -12.41 0.85
N ASN A 29 -20.60 -11.20 1.17
CA ASN A 29 -20.99 -10.22 0.17
C ASN A 29 -19.89 -9.15 0.00
N PRO A 30 -19.09 -9.22 -1.07
CA PRO A 30 -18.02 -8.25 -1.33
C PRO A 30 -18.53 -6.85 -1.70
N HIS A 31 -19.84 -6.70 -1.94
CA HIS A 31 -20.43 -5.39 -2.20
C HIS A 31 -20.79 -4.63 -0.92
N SER A 32 -20.98 -5.29 0.20
CA SER A 32 -21.34 -4.66 1.47
C SER A 32 -20.23 -4.69 2.51
N THR A 33 -19.33 -5.68 2.45
CA THR A 33 -18.33 -5.92 3.49
C THR A 33 -16.93 -6.06 2.91
N VAL A 34 -15.93 -5.53 3.60
CA VAL A 34 -14.51 -5.72 3.32
C VAL A 34 -13.82 -6.41 4.50
N ILE A 35 -12.89 -7.32 4.22
CA ILE A 35 -12.08 -7.98 5.24
C ILE A 35 -10.74 -7.25 5.36
N ILE A 36 -10.35 -6.93 6.59
CA ILE A 36 -9.11 -6.20 6.90
C ILE A 36 -8.14 -7.10 7.64
N ASN A 37 -6.94 -7.24 7.10
CA ASN A 37 -5.85 -7.97 7.73
C ASN A 37 -4.97 -7.04 8.60
N SER A 38 -5.59 -6.30 9.49
CA SER A 38 -4.90 -5.42 10.45
C SER A 38 -5.82 -5.17 11.64
N GLN A 39 -5.25 -5.08 12.82
CA GLN A 39 -6.04 -4.69 13.99
C GLN A 39 -6.44 -3.20 13.87
N ILE A 40 -7.69 -2.98 13.62
CA ILE A 40 -8.40 -1.71 13.69
C ILE A 40 -9.70 -1.95 14.47
N GLU A 41 -10.31 -0.90 14.98
CA GLU A 41 -11.61 -1.02 15.65
C GLU A 41 -12.64 -1.66 14.70
N PRO A 42 -13.47 -2.59 15.18
CA PRO A 42 -14.55 -3.16 14.38
C PRO A 42 -15.54 -2.09 13.93
N SER A 43 -16.16 -2.30 12.78
CA SER A 43 -17.24 -1.42 12.33
C SER A 43 -18.43 -1.49 13.28
N THR A 44 -18.96 -0.33 13.63
CA THR A 44 -20.23 -0.20 14.37
C THR A 44 -21.40 0.17 13.48
N ALA A 45 -21.16 0.33 12.17
CA ALA A 45 -22.20 0.71 11.21
C ALA A 45 -23.11 -0.48 10.83
N ALA A 46 -24.36 -0.17 10.52
CA ALA A 46 -25.27 -1.15 9.96
C ALA A 46 -24.77 -1.66 8.59
N PRO A 47 -24.99 -2.94 8.25
CA PRO A 47 -24.45 -3.54 7.01
C PRO A 47 -24.85 -2.82 5.72
N ASP A 48 -26.02 -2.19 5.69
CA ASP A 48 -26.60 -1.52 4.51
C ASP A 48 -26.40 0.00 4.51
N GLN A 49 -25.63 0.53 5.45
CA GLN A 49 -25.36 1.97 5.52
C GLN A 49 -24.47 2.39 4.35
N VAL A 50 -24.91 3.41 3.63
CA VAL A 50 -24.11 4.02 2.55
C VAL A 50 -22.89 4.70 3.15
N ALA A 51 -21.70 4.22 2.79
CA ALA A 51 -20.44 4.71 3.34
C ALA A 51 -20.03 6.09 2.77
N GLY A 52 -20.67 6.53 1.70
CA GLY A 52 -20.33 7.77 1.00
C GLY A 52 -19.92 7.55 -0.46
N SER A 53 -19.15 8.49 -0.99
CA SER A 53 -18.67 8.48 -2.37
C SER A 53 -17.16 8.65 -2.44
N VAL A 54 -16.54 8.11 -3.51
CA VAL A 54 -15.11 8.28 -3.78
C VAL A 54 -14.86 8.44 -5.26
N SER A 55 -13.93 9.32 -5.62
CA SER A 55 -13.49 9.58 -6.99
C SER A 55 -11.98 9.53 -7.08
N ILE A 56 -11.46 8.90 -8.13
CA ILE A 56 -10.03 8.92 -8.44
C ILE A 56 -9.76 10.17 -9.29
N ILE A 57 -8.92 11.06 -8.77
CA ILE A 57 -8.56 12.33 -9.43
C ILE A 57 -7.34 12.14 -10.33
N GLU A 58 -6.38 11.36 -9.88
CA GLU A 58 -5.17 11.08 -10.62
C GLU A 58 -4.74 9.63 -10.40
N TYR A 59 -4.37 8.95 -11.49
CA TYR A 59 -3.89 7.57 -11.42
C TYR A 59 -2.58 7.44 -12.20
N LYS A 60 -1.47 7.37 -11.46
CA LYS A 60 -0.13 7.15 -11.98
C LYS A 60 0.48 5.89 -11.38
N PRO A 61 1.48 5.26 -12.02
CA PRO A 61 2.06 3.99 -11.54
C PRO A 61 2.62 4.04 -10.11
N LYS A 62 3.08 5.21 -9.66
CA LYS A 62 3.67 5.40 -8.32
C LYS A 62 2.88 6.34 -7.42
N GLU A 63 1.82 6.97 -7.90
CA GLU A 63 1.00 7.90 -7.12
C GLU A 63 -0.45 7.85 -7.58
N ILE A 64 -1.37 7.70 -6.62
CA ILE A 64 -2.80 7.68 -6.86
C ILE A 64 -3.43 8.68 -5.90
N LYS A 65 -4.20 9.63 -6.46
CA LYS A 65 -4.92 10.64 -5.68
C LYS A 65 -6.41 10.43 -5.78
N LEU A 66 -7.08 10.48 -4.65
CA LEU A 66 -8.53 10.32 -4.54
C LEU A 66 -9.11 11.43 -3.67
N ILE A 67 -10.38 11.74 -3.93
CA ILE A 67 -11.23 12.50 -3.02
C ILE A 67 -12.35 11.56 -2.58
N ALA A 68 -12.58 11.49 -1.29
CA ALA A 68 -13.64 10.70 -0.70
C ALA A 68 -14.49 11.57 0.22
N ASN A 69 -15.81 11.40 0.16
CA ASN A 69 -16.74 12.00 1.10
C ASN A 69 -17.41 10.85 1.89
N ALA A 70 -16.93 10.63 3.10
CA ALA A 70 -17.42 9.57 3.98
C ALA A 70 -18.56 10.08 4.86
N THR A 71 -19.70 9.42 4.81
CA THR A 71 -20.90 9.79 5.60
C THR A 71 -20.80 9.30 7.06
N SER A 72 -19.97 8.29 7.29
CA SER A 72 -19.65 7.72 8.59
C SER A 72 -18.19 7.29 8.59
N GLU A 73 -17.72 6.74 9.70
CA GLU A 73 -16.44 6.05 9.69
C GLU A 73 -16.46 4.95 8.61
N ALA A 74 -15.42 4.92 7.78
CA ALA A 74 -15.40 4.07 6.61
C ALA A 74 -13.99 3.54 6.30
N VAL A 75 -13.94 2.46 5.55
CA VAL A 75 -12.71 1.96 4.93
C VAL A 75 -12.77 2.23 3.44
N LEU A 76 -11.87 3.06 2.95
CA LEU A 76 -11.59 3.19 1.53
C LEU A 76 -10.78 1.97 1.08
N MET A 77 -11.33 1.16 0.20
CA MET A 77 -10.61 0.09 -0.49
C MET A 77 -10.30 0.52 -1.92
N LEU A 78 -9.03 0.40 -2.29
CA LEU A 78 -8.54 0.52 -3.65
C LEU A 78 -8.25 -0.88 -4.19
N ASN A 79 -8.96 -1.27 -5.26
CA ASN A 79 -8.86 -2.58 -5.88
C ASN A 79 -7.58 -2.72 -6.70
N ASP A 80 -6.46 -2.47 -6.04
CA ASP A 80 -5.10 -2.61 -6.56
C ASP A 80 -4.25 -3.38 -5.55
N HIS A 81 -3.22 -4.06 -6.06
CA HIS A 81 -2.39 -4.95 -5.27
C HIS A 81 -1.73 -4.24 -4.07
N TRP A 82 -1.89 -4.81 -2.88
CA TRP A 82 -1.22 -4.37 -1.66
C TRP A 82 0.27 -4.72 -1.71
N SER A 83 1.11 -3.82 -1.25
CA SER A 83 2.53 -4.05 -1.01
C SER A 83 2.98 -3.17 0.15
N PRO A 84 3.95 -3.63 0.98
CA PRO A 84 4.46 -2.84 2.11
C PRO A 84 5.19 -1.56 1.67
N HIS A 85 5.48 -1.42 0.37
CA HIS A 85 6.14 -0.24 -0.20
C HIS A 85 5.18 0.88 -0.59
N TRP A 86 3.89 0.68 -0.44
CA TRP A 86 2.92 1.74 -0.56
C TRP A 86 2.78 2.47 0.77
N ASN A 87 2.75 3.77 0.72
CA ASN A 87 2.38 4.65 1.82
C ASN A 87 1.07 5.33 1.47
N VAL A 88 0.29 5.69 2.48
CA VAL A 88 -0.94 6.43 2.31
C VAL A 88 -0.95 7.64 3.23
N SER A 89 -1.41 8.76 2.72
CA SER A 89 -1.72 9.96 3.51
C SER A 89 -3.18 10.36 3.30
N VAL A 90 -3.78 10.89 4.36
CA VAL A 90 -5.12 11.46 4.38
C VAL A 90 -4.97 12.91 4.84
N ASP A 91 -5.42 13.85 4.03
CA ASP A 91 -5.32 15.29 4.27
C ASP A 91 -3.88 15.75 4.58
N GLY A 92 -2.91 15.16 3.88
CA GLY A 92 -1.48 15.42 4.05
C GLY A 92 -0.83 14.73 5.26
N GLN A 93 -1.59 14.07 6.14
CA GLN A 93 -1.07 13.33 7.28
C GLN A 93 -0.88 11.85 6.95
N SER A 94 0.23 11.26 7.42
CA SER A 94 0.47 9.82 7.25
C SER A 94 -0.61 9.00 7.94
N ALA A 95 -1.13 8.01 7.22
CA ALA A 95 -2.15 7.09 7.71
C ALA A 95 -1.69 5.63 7.60
N LYS A 96 -2.36 4.74 8.33
CA LYS A 96 -2.08 3.31 8.30
C LYS A 96 -2.56 2.70 6.98
N LEU A 97 -1.65 2.13 6.21
CA LEU A 97 -2.01 1.33 5.04
C LEU A 97 -2.63 0.02 5.49
N LEU A 98 -3.85 -0.23 5.06
CA LEU A 98 -4.58 -1.46 5.35
C LEU A 98 -4.42 -2.46 4.21
N ARG A 99 -4.37 -3.74 4.57
CA ARG A 99 -4.50 -4.84 3.62
C ARG A 99 -5.94 -5.32 3.64
N CYS A 100 -6.63 -5.17 2.51
CA CYS A 100 -8.03 -5.48 2.34
C CYS A 100 -8.19 -6.74 1.49
N ASN A 101 -9.15 -7.59 1.84
CA ASN A 101 -9.51 -8.80 1.08
C ASN A 101 -8.26 -9.60 0.64
N SER A 102 -7.31 -9.78 1.53
CA SER A 102 -6.05 -10.51 1.35
C SER A 102 -5.03 -9.87 0.40
N VAL A 103 -5.44 -9.20 -0.67
CA VAL A 103 -4.54 -8.72 -1.74
C VAL A 103 -4.71 -7.25 -2.10
N MET A 104 -5.76 -6.59 -1.67
CA MET A 104 -6.04 -5.20 -1.98
C MET A 104 -5.52 -4.26 -0.90
N ARG A 105 -5.43 -2.97 -1.19
CA ARG A 105 -5.01 -1.95 -0.23
C ARG A 105 -6.13 -0.99 0.12
N GLY A 106 -6.05 -0.39 1.29
CA GLY A 106 -7.05 0.57 1.76
C GLY A 106 -6.53 1.46 2.85
N VAL A 107 -7.40 2.33 3.34
CA VAL A 107 -7.17 3.23 4.47
C VAL A 107 -8.49 3.49 5.20
N GLN A 108 -8.43 3.64 6.51
CA GLN A 108 -9.58 4.02 7.33
C GLN A 108 -9.76 5.54 7.27
N LEU A 109 -11.00 5.99 7.15
CA LEU A 109 -11.39 7.39 7.08
C LEU A 109 -12.41 7.69 8.17
N LYS A 110 -12.32 8.88 8.72
CA LYS A 110 -13.36 9.47 9.58
C LYS A 110 -14.50 10.01 8.72
N PRO A 111 -15.66 10.38 9.30
CA PRO A 111 -16.69 11.11 8.56
C PRO A 111 -16.16 12.44 8.02
N GLY A 112 -16.55 12.80 6.79
CA GLY A 112 -16.16 14.04 6.14
C GLY A 112 -15.56 13.86 4.76
N GLU A 113 -15.14 14.99 4.16
CA GLU A 113 -14.39 15.02 2.91
C GLU A 113 -12.89 14.90 3.18
N HIS A 114 -12.23 14.03 2.41
CA HIS A 114 -10.82 13.72 2.57
C HIS A 114 -10.09 13.67 1.24
N HIS A 115 -8.86 14.18 1.24
CA HIS A 115 -7.90 14.04 0.16
C HIS A 115 -6.93 12.91 0.49
N ILE A 116 -6.96 11.83 -0.30
CA ILE A 116 -6.16 10.63 -0.07
C ILE A 116 -5.09 10.50 -1.14
N VAL A 117 -3.85 10.25 -0.73
CA VAL A 117 -2.73 10.01 -1.64
C VAL A 117 -2.05 8.69 -1.28
N PHE A 118 -2.09 7.74 -2.20
CA PHE A 118 -1.26 6.55 -2.14
C PHE A 118 0.02 6.80 -2.94
N ARG A 119 1.20 6.56 -2.32
CA ARG A 119 2.50 6.74 -2.95
C ARG A 119 3.36 5.50 -2.81
N PHE A 120 3.90 5.01 -3.93
CA PHE A 120 4.81 3.87 -3.96
C PHE A 120 6.25 4.31 -3.75
N GLN A 121 6.88 3.82 -2.70
CA GLN A 121 8.23 4.15 -2.29
C GLN A 121 9.01 2.87 -1.97
N PRO A 122 9.54 2.18 -2.99
CA PRO A 122 10.37 1.00 -2.76
C PRO A 122 11.70 1.41 -2.12
N PRO A 123 12.30 0.56 -1.25
CA PRO A 123 13.59 0.83 -0.65
C PRO A 123 14.67 0.85 -1.74
N ALA A 124 15.51 1.89 -1.70
CA ALA A 124 16.65 2.04 -2.62
C ALA A 124 17.90 1.25 -2.18
N THR A 125 17.80 0.43 -1.13
CA THR A 125 18.93 -0.29 -0.51
C THR A 125 19.72 -1.12 -1.53
N TRP A 126 19.02 -1.87 -2.39
CA TRP A 126 19.68 -2.68 -3.42
C TRP A 126 20.44 -1.87 -4.45
N LEU A 127 19.97 -0.67 -4.77
CA LEU A 127 20.68 0.26 -5.65
C LEU A 127 22.00 0.70 -5.03
N TYR A 128 21.99 1.05 -3.74
CA TYR A 128 23.22 1.43 -3.04
C TYR A 128 24.21 0.28 -2.91
N VAL A 129 23.76 -0.93 -2.64
CA VAL A 129 24.61 -2.14 -2.60
C VAL A 129 25.27 -2.37 -3.96
N SER A 130 24.51 -2.28 -5.05
CA SER A 130 25.06 -2.43 -6.41
C SER A 130 26.08 -1.36 -6.74
N LEU A 131 25.80 -0.10 -6.40
CA LEU A 131 26.68 1.02 -6.67
C LEU A 131 28.01 0.90 -5.89
N THR A 132 27.95 0.52 -4.62
CA THR A 132 29.15 0.31 -3.79
C THR A 132 30.00 -0.86 -4.32
N SER A 133 29.38 -1.94 -4.80
CA SER A 133 30.09 -3.06 -5.39
C SER A 133 30.84 -2.67 -6.68
N ILE A 134 30.21 -1.87 -7.53
CA ILE A 134 30.82 -1.35 -8.77
C ILE A 134 32.01 -0.44 -8.43
N LEU A 135 31.84 0.49 -7.50
CA LEU A 135 32.91 1.40 -7.08
C LEU A 135 34.10 0.66 -6.47
N SER A 136 33.83 -0.38 -5.66
CA SER A 136 34.88 -1.24 -5.10
C SER A 136 35.64 -2.00 -6.18
N GLY A 137 34.93 -2.49 -7.21
CA GLY A 137 35.55 -3.16 -8.37
C GLY A 137 36.47 -2.23 -9.15
N PHE A 138 36.07 -1.01 -9.44
CA PHE A 138 36.92 -0.02 -10.08
C PHE A 138 38.13 0.39 -9.21
N GLY A 139 37.94 0.51 -7.90
CA GLY A 139 39.01 0.77 -6.96
C GLY A 139 40.08 -0.32 -6.98
N LEU A 140 39.69 -1.59 -6.96
CA LEU A 140 40.59 -2.73 -7.05
C LEU A 140 41.34 -2.78 -8.40
N LEU A 141 40.63 -2.55 -9.50
CA LEU A 141 41.25 -2.48 -10.83
C LEU A 141 42.28 -1.37 -10.91
N GLY A 142 41.96 -0.18 -10.41
CA GLY A 142 42.90 0.96 -10.36
C GLY A 142 44.14 0.65 -9.52
N PHE A 143 43.94 -0.02 -8.37
CA PHE A 143 45.03 -0.43 -7.51
C PHE A 143 45.99 -1.43 -8.21
N ILE A 144 45.44 -2.46 -8.89
CA ILE A 144 46.24 -3.46 -9.63
C ILE A 144 47.02 -2.81 -10.77
N VAL A 145 46.39 -1.91 -11.52
CA VAL A 145 47.06 -1.20 -12.62
C VAL A 145 48.20 -0.31 -12.09
N PHE A 146 47.96 0.37 -10.98
CA PHE A 146 48.98 1.22 -10.34
C PHE A 146 50.19 0.39 -9.87
N GLU A 147 49.95 -0.75 -9.22
CA GLU A 147 51.00 -1.61 -8.69
C GLU A 147 51.80 -2.28 -9.82
N ASN A 148 51.15 -2.70 -10.92
CA ASN A 148 51.82 -3.23 -12.09
C ASN A 148 52.70 -2.17 -12.81
N ARG A 149 52.26 -0.92 -12.87
CA ARG A 149 53.06 0.16 -13.44
C ARG A 149 54.35 0.42 -12.61
N LYS A 150 54.22 0.36 -11.28
CA LYS A 150 55.37 0.55 -10.38
C LYS A 150 56.42 -0.54 -10.56
N LYS A 151 56.03 -1.81 -10.71
CA LYS A 151 56.93 -2.96 -10.95
C LYS A 151 57.67 -2.93 -12.29
N ASN A 152 57.10 -2.24 -13.29
CA ASN A 152 57.76 -2.13 -14.61
C ASN A 152 58.65 -0.91 -14.76
N THR A 153 58.81 -0.10 -13.75
CA THR A 153 59.64 1.14 -13.75
C THR A 153 60.92 0.98 -12.91
N ASP A 154 61.02 -0.10 -12.13
CA ASP A 154 62.18 -0.56 -11.40
C ASP A 154 62.89 -1.70 -12.19
#